data_1a750c8f67513237af766b3b5872d287
#
_entry.id   1a750c8f67513237af766b3b5872d287
#
_cell.length_a   1.000
_cell.length_b   1.000
_cell.length_c   1.000
_cell.angle_alpha   90.00
_cell.angle_beta   90.00
_cell.angle_gamma   90.00
#
_symmetry.space_group_name_H-M   'P 1'
#
loop_
_entity.id
_entity.type
_entity.pdbx_description
1 polymer ?
#
loop_
_entity_poly.entity_id
_entity_poly.type
_entity_poly.pdbx_seq_one_letter_code
_entity_poly.pdbx_strand_id
1 'polypeptide(L)'
;MTQRKKKMILSDKSILKELRKGNIVIKPFRRNCLGSNSYDVHLGNTLAIYKDKLLDSKRHNEIKTITIPEDGVILNPNEIYLSATEEYTETHNHVPFLDGKSSIGRLGIDIHATAGKGDVGFCNHWTLELSVKRPVKVYPGMPIGQLIYFKVKGKVISPYNKKSSSKYLGKQSLPVESMLWKEFQDL
;
A
#
# COMPACT_ATOMS: atom_id res chain seq x y z
N MET A 1 6.47 18.36 36.75
CA MET A 1 5.82 18.35 35.42
C MET A 1 6.21 17.10 34.68
N THR A 2 5.33 16.11 34.62
CA THR A 2 5.62 14.81 33.99
C THR A 2 5.59 14.98 32.48
N GLN A 3 6.74 14.93 31.81
CA GLN A 3 6.78 14.87 30.36
C GLN A 3 6.02 13.61 29.89
N ARG A 4 4.80 13.79 29.37
CA ARG A 4 4.10 12.72 28.67
C ARG A 4 4.99 12.23 27.50
N LYS A 5 5.58 11.06 27.65
CA LYS A 5 6.31 10.37 26.55
C LYS A 5 5.40 10.36 25.33
N LYS A 6 5.76 11.11 24.27
CA LYS A 6 5.00 11.13 23.00
C LYS A 6 5.15 9.76 22.35
N LYS A 7 4.10 8.96 22.41
CA LYS A 7 4.01 7.67 21.72
C LYS A 7 4.01 7.95 20.21
N MET A 8 4.90 7.33 19.46
CA MET A 8 5.07 7.59 18.01
C MET A 8 4.22 6.67 17.14
N ILE A 9 4.14 5.38 17.49
CA ILE A 9 3.36 4.36 16.79
C ILE A 9 2.01 4.18 17.49
N LEU A 10 0.93 3.99 16.72
CA LEU A 10 -0.39 3.72 17.26
C LEU A 10 -0.50 2.27 17.72
N SER A 11 -1.00 2.06 18.95
CA SER A 11 -1.47 0.75 19.39
C SER A 11 -2.86 0.44 18.80
N ASP A 12 -3.29 -0.81 18.88
CA ASP A 12 -4.63 -1.29 18.51
C ASP A 12 -5.75 -0.40 19.06
N LYS A 13 -5.71 -0.09 20.36
CA LYS A 13 -6.67 0.82 21.03
C LYS A 13 -6.65 2.22 20.40
N SER A 14 -5.47 2.70 20.01
CA SER A 14 -5.33 4.01 19.36
C SER A 14 -5.82 3.98 17.92
N ILE A 15 -5.55 2.91 17.14
CA ILE A 15 -6.08 2.70 15.80
C ILE A 15 -7.61 2.71 15.84
N LEU A 16 -8.24 1.92 16.74
CA LEU A 16 -9.70 1.90 16.91
C LEU A 16 -10.27 3.28 17.28
N LYS A 17 -9.56 4.05 18.10
CA LYS A 17 -9.97 5.42 18.45
C LYS A 17 -9.93 6.34 17.22
N GLU A 18 -8.90 6.26 16.42
CA GLU A 18 -8.75 7.11 15.23
C GLU A 18 -9.70 6.68 14.09
N LEU A 19 -10.02 5.39 13.97
CA LEU A 19 -11.10 4.88 13.09
C LEU A 19 -12.45 5.48 13.45
N ARG A 20 -12.81 5.47 14.76
CA ARG A 20 -14.09 6.06 15.22
C ARG A 20 -14.19 7.56 14.98
N LYS A 21 -13.06 8.27 14.94
CA LYS A 21 -13.01 9.70 14.64
C LYS A 21 -12.97 10.02 13.14
N GLY A 22 -12.86 9.01 12.28
CA GLY A 22 -12.65 9.20 10.85
C GLY A 22 -11.27 9.72 10.46
N ASN A 23 -10.31 9.76 11.39
CA ASN A 23 -8.93 10.16 11.08
C ASN A 23 -8.15 9.09 10.33
N ILE A 24 -8.57 7.84 10.47
CA ILE A 24 -8.17 6.67 9.71
C ILE A 24 -9.45 6.01 9.19
N VAL A 25 -9.43 5.59 7.94
CA VAL A 25 -10.50 4.79 7.33
C VAL A 25 -9.87 3.52 6.78
N ILE A 26 -10.52 2.37 6.98
CA ILE A 26 -10.16 1.07 6.40
C ILE A 26 -11.46 0.40 5.98
N LYS A 27 -11.59 0.05 4.70
CA LYS A 27 -12.80 -0.57 4.13
C LYS A 27 -12.42 -1.71 3.17
N PRO A 28 -12.90 -2.94 3.44
CA PRO A 28 -13.65 -3.38 4.62
C PRO A 28 -12.77 -3.44 5.87
N PHE A 29 -13.33 -3.10 7.03
CA PHE A 29 -12.67 -3.28 8.31
C PHE A 29 -13.04 -4.65 8.90
N ARG A 30 -12.01 -5.46 9.22
CA ARG A 30 -12.16 -6.77 9.87
C ARG A 30 -11.45 -6.75 11.23
N ARG A 31 -12.17 -7.03 12.29
CA ARG A 31 -11.60 -6.94 13.66
C ARG A 31 -10.44 -7.89 13.92
N ASN A 32 -10.46 -9.08 13.30
CA ASN A 32 -9.40 -10.09 13.40
C ASN A 32 -8.11 -9.72 12.67
N CYS A 33 -8.14 -8.69 11.82
CA CYS A 33 -6.96 -8.15 11.14
C CYS A 33 -6.22 -7.10 11.96
N LEU A 34 -6.78 -6.69 13.11
CA LEU A 34 -6.15 -5.71 13.98
C LEU A 34 -5.15 -6.40 14.92
N GLY A 35 -3.87 -6.16 14.69
CA GLY A 35 -2.74 -6.55 15.54
C GLY A 35 -2.50 -5.55 16.67
N SER A 36 -1.47 -5.79 17.49
CA SER A 36 -1.15 -4.93 18.67
C SER A 36 -0.83 -3.48 18.28
N ASN A 37 -0.27 -3.25 17.11
CA ASN A 37 0.17 -1.92 16.62
C ASN A 37 0.15 -1.82 15.08
N SER A 38 -0.61 -2.68 14.44
CA SER A 38 -0.75 -2.75 12.98
C SER A 38 -2.16 -3.22 12.58
N TYR A 39 -2.47 -3.12 11.31
CA TYR A 39 -3.66 -3.69 10.70
C TYR A 39 -3.25 -4.47 9.46
N ASP A 40 -3.63 -5.75 9.38
CA ASP A 40 -3.34 -6.62 8.24
C ASP A 40 -4.18 -6.22 7.03
N VAL A 41 -3.55 -6.18 5.87
CA VAL A 41 -4.20 -5.95 4.58
C VAL A 41 -4.07 -7.16 3.67
N HIS A 42 -4.98 -7.28 2.71
CA HIS A 42 -5.13 -8.45 1.87
C HIS A 42 -4.86 -8.12 0.40
N LEU A 43 -4.40 -9.13 -0.32
CA LEU A 43 -4.15 -9.05 -1.75
C LEU A 43 -5.50 -8.95 -2.49
N GLY A 44 -5.66 -7.95 -3.34
CA GLY A 44 -6.80 -7.85 -4.24
C GLY A 44 -6.82 -9.00 -5.26
N ASN A 45 -7.81 -9.00 -6.11
CA ASN A 45 -8.01 -10.07 -7.10
C ASN A 45 -7.39 -9.77 -8.48
N THR A 46 -6.59 -8.72 -8.60
CA THR A 46 -6.02 -8.28 -9.87
C THR A 46 -4.51 -8.12 -9.77
N LEU A 47 -3.80 -8.69 -10.72
CA LEU A 47 -2.40 -8.40 -11.01
C LEU A 47 -2.30 -7.56 -12.27
N ALA A 48 -1.21 -6.80 -12.37
CA ALA A 48 -0.79 -6.19 -13.63
C ALA A 48 0.70 -6.46 -13.86
N ILE A 49 1.06 -6.64 -15.12
CA ILE A 49 2.44 -6.77 -15.58
C ILE A 49 2.71 -5.71 -16.64
N TYR A 50 3.93 -5.21 -16.70
CA TYR A 50 4.33 -4.34 -17.81
C TYR A 50 4.36 -5.12 -19.12
N LYS A 51 3.92 -4.48 -20.22
CA LYS A 51 3.92 -5.11 -21.54
C LYS A 51 5.31 -5.23 -22.13
N ASP A 52 6.15 -4.21 -21.87
CA ASP A 52 7.50 -4.14 -22.40
C ASP A 52 8.53 -4.69 -21.41
N LYS A 53 9.56 -5.36 -21.94
CA LYS A 53 10.70 -5.85 -21.14
C LYS A 53 11.61 -4.72 -20.68
N LEU A 54 11.76 -3.68 -21.49
CA LEU A 54 12.54 -2.49 -21.18
C LEU A 54 11.59 -1.37 -20.75
N LEU A 55 11.68 -0.96 -19.49
CA LEU A 55 10.92 0.16 -18.97
C LEU A 55 11.70 1.45 -19.14
N ASP A 56 11.05 2.48 -19.69
CA ASP A 56 11.62 3.81 -19.84
C ASP A 56 10.98 4.74 -18.80
N SER A 57 11.78 5.28 -17.88
CA SER A 57 11.31 6.17 -16.82
C SER A 57 10.73 7.50 -17.32
N LYS A 58 11.06 7.91 -18.55
CA LYS A 58 10.57 9.13 -19.21
C LYS A 58 9.31 8.92 -20.03
N ARG A 59 8.83 7.69 -20.18
CA ARG A 59 7.67 7.34 -20.98
C ARG A 59 6.61 6.63 -20.13
N HIS A 60 5.37 6.70 -20.59
CA HIS A 60 4.31 5.86 -20.08
C HIS A 60 4.60 4.40 -20.46
N ASN A 61 4.71 3.55 -19.46
CA ASN A 61 4.90 2.11 -19.65
C ASN A 61 3.57 1.41 -19.43
N GLU A 62 2.99 0.87 -20.49
CA GLU A 62 1.68 0.22 -20.44
C GLU A 62 1.72 -1.07 -19.62
N ILE A 63 0.62 -1.32 -18.89
CA ILE A 63 0.42 -2.56 -18.15
C ILE A 63 -0.69 -3.40 -18.76
N LYS A 64 -0.64 -4.71 -18.53
CA LYS A 64 -1.69 -5.67 -18.82
C LYS A 64 -2.20 -6.23 -17.50
N THR A 65 -3.51 -6.14 -17.27
CA THR A 65 -4.16 -6.68 -16.07
C THR A 65 -4.54 -8.15 -16.26
N ILE A 66 -4.47 -8.90 -15.18
CA ILE A 66 -4.80 -10.33 -15.07
C ILE A 66 -5.64 -10.51 -13.81
N THR A 67 -6.81 -11.12 -13.91
CA THR A 67 -7.58 -11.51 -12.73
C THR A 67 -6.92 -12.74 -12.09
N ILE A 68 -6.68 -12.69 -10.78
CA ILE A 68 -6.19 -13.85 -10.03
C ILE A 68 -7.36 -14.83 -9.86
N PRO A 69 -7.27 -16.06 -10.40
CA PRO A 69 -8.34 -17.04 -10.23
C PRO A 69 -8.41 -17.53 -8.76
N GLU A 70 -9.54 -18.08 -8.35
CA GLU A 70 -9.75 -18.58 -6.98
C GLU A 70 -8.73 -19.68 -6.58
N ASP A 71 -8.31 -20.50 -7.55
CA ASP A 71 -7.28 -21.50 -7.35
C ASP A 71 -5.85 -20.93 -7.35
N GLY A 72 -5.69 -19.61 -7.49
CA GLY A 72 -4.44 -18.88 -7.38
C GLY A 72 -3.63 -18.81 -8.67
N VAL A 73 -2.57 -18.00 -8.63
CA VAL A 73 -1.62 -17.79 -9.73
C VAL A 73 -0.19 -17.94 -9.24
N ILE A 74 0.71 -18.44 -10.07
CA ILE A 74 2.13 -18.56 -9.76
C ILE A 74 2.84 -17.28 -10.18
N LEU A 75 3.48 -16.61 -9.22
CA LEU A 75 4.43 -15.52 -9.47
C LEU A 75 5.80 -16.16 -9.72
N ASN A 76 6.52 -15.65 -10.72
CA ASN A 76 7.85 -16.11 -11.08
C ASN A 76 8.92 -15.07 -10.73
N PRO A 77 10.16 -15.50 -10.40
CA PRO A 77 11.30 -14.60 -10.22
C PRO A 77 11.60 -13.78 -11.48
N ASN A 78 12.30 -12.67 -11.28
CA ASN A 78 12.72 -11.72 -12.34
C ASN A 78 11.57 -10.95 -13.01
N GLU A 79 10.38 -11.02 -12.44
CA GLU A 79 9.22 -10.23 -12.86
C GLU A 79 8.77 -9.32 -11.69
N ILE A 80 8.22 -8.17 -12.05
CA ILE A 80 7.50 -7.32 -11.12
C ILE A 80 6.02 -7.39 -11.45
N TYR A 81 5.21 -7.71 -10.44
CA TYR A 81 3.76 -7.77 -10.54
C TYR A 81 3.18 -6.63 -9.73
N LEU A 82 2.42 -5.77 -10.37
CA LEU A 82 1.63 -4.78 -9.65
C LEU A 82 0.32 -5.42 -9.21
N SER A 83 -0.10 -5.11 -7.99
CA SER A 83 -1.41 -5.48 -7.47
C SER A 83 -1.96 -4.35 -6.63
N ALA A 84 -3.18 -4.49 -6.13
CA ALA A 84 -3.75 -3.55 -5.18
C ALA A 84 -4.19 -4.27 -3.90
N THR A 85 -4.22 -3.56 -2.78
CA THR A 85 -4.85 -4.09 -1.56
C THR A 85 -6.35 -4.21 -1.75
N GLU A 86 -6.97 -5.23 -1.12
CA GLU A 86 -8.43 -5.33 -1.04
C GLU A 86 -9.00 -4.12 -0.28
N GLU A 87 -8.29 -3.68 0.76
CA GLU A 87 -8.73 -2.59 1.59
C GLU A 87 -8.47 -1.23 0.94
N TYR A 88 -9.53 -0.43 0.85
CA TYR A 88 -9.42 1.01 0.69
C TYR A 88 -9.07 1.65 2.03
N THR A 89 -8.12 2.57 2.03
CA THR A 89 -7.64 3.22 3.26
C THR A 89 -7.56 4.72 3.12
N GLU A 90 -7.80 5.44 4.23
CA GLU A 90 -7.54 6.88 4.32
C GLU A 90 -6.74 7.19 5.58
N THR A 91 -5.90 8.21 5.51
CA THR A 91 -5.24 8.79 6.66
C THR A 91 -5.24 10.31 6.55
N HIS A 92 -5.71 11.00 7.60
CA HIS A 92 -5.86 12.47 7.57
C HIS A 92 -4.86 13.20 8.46
N ASN A 93 -4.26 12.53 9.44
CA ASN A 93 -3.33 13.12 10.41
C ASN A 93 -2.24 12.18 10.91
N HIS A 94 -2.08 11.03 10.24
CA HIS A 94 -1.06 10.03 10.53
C HIS A 94 -0.29 9.71 9.26
N VAL A 95 0.98 9.31 9.40
CA VAL A 95 1.75 8.69 8.33
C VAL A 95 1.50 7.20 8.36
N PRO A 96 0.89 6.60 7.33
CA PRO A 96 0.77 5.17 7.21
C PRO A 96 2.06 4.59 6.65
N PHE A 97 2.41 3.42 7.12
CA PHE A 97 3.52 2.61 6.59
C PHE A 97 2.95 1.23 6.25
N LEU A 98 3.04 0.87 4.98
CA LEU A 98 2.71 -0.48 4.54
C LEU A 98 4.00 -1.31 4.59
N ASP A 99 3.97 -2.42 5.30
CA ASP A 99 5.10 -3.34 5.42
C ASP A 99 4.64 -4.78 5.16
N GLY A 100 5.56 -5.66 4.76
CA GLY A 100 5.28 -7.07 4.54
C GLY A 100 5.02 -7.80 5.85
N LYS A 101 4.17 -8.83 5.80
CA LYS A 101 4.04 -9.75 6.94
C LYS A 101 5.25 -10.69 6.99
N SER A 102 5.71 -11.02 8.20
CA SER A 102 6.87 -11.89 8.39
C SER A 102 6.70 -13.28 7.75
N SER A 103 5.47 -13.81 7.68
CA SER A 103 5.17 -15.08 7.01
C SER A 103 5.24 -14.96 5.48
N ILE A 104 4.92 -13.79 4.92
CA ILE A 104 5.03 -13.49 3.49
C ILE A 104 6.50 -13.35 3.10
N GLY A 105 7.29 -12.60 3.89
CA GLY A 105 8.73 -12.50 3.70
C GLY A 105 9.46 -13.85 3.74
N ARG A 106 9.00 -14.81 4.60
CA ARG A 106 9.56 -16.16 4.67
C ARG A 106 9.28 -17.02 3.43
N LEU A 107 8.26 -16.67 2.63
CA LEU A 107 8.02 -17.27 1.31
C LEU A 107 8.88 -16.60 0.22
N GLY A 108 9.66 -15.58 0.57
CA GLY A 108 10.49 -14.83 -0.37
C GLY A 108 9.68 -13.85 -1.23
N ILE A 109 8.55 -13.37 -0.73
CA ILE A 109 7.71 -12.36 -1.39
C ILE A 109 8.05 -10.98 -0.81
N ASP A 110 8.49 -10.07 -1.67
CA ASP A 110 8.55 -8.63 -1.39
C ASP A 110 7.23 -8.00 -1.86
N ILE A 111 6.68 -7.05 -1.10
CA ILE A 111 5.39 -6.40 -1.44
C ILE A 111 5.54 -4.95 -1.92
N HIS A 112 6.73 -4.40 -1.80
CA HIS A 112 7.14 -3.10 -2.36
C HIS A 112 8.64 -3.11 -2.62
N ALA A 113 9.07 -2.41 -3.66
CA ALA A 113 10.48 -2.29 -3.99
C ALA A 113 11.21 -1.35 -3.01
N THR A 114 10.66 -0.15 -2.76
CA THR A 114 11.31 0.86 -1.90
C THR A 114 10.35 1.72 -1.09
N ALA A 115 9.08 1.85 -1.50
CA ALA A 115 8.20 2.93 -1.05
C ALA A 115 7.02 2.43 -0.22
N GLY A 116 7.29 1.82 0.93
CA GLY A 116 6.24 1.40 1.88
C GLY A 116 5.58 2.55 2.66
N LYS A 117 6.12 3.78 2.59
CA LYS A 117 5.59 4.94 3.30
C LYS A 117 4.55 5.68 2.48
N GLY A 118 3.34 5.85 3.03
CA GLY A 118 2.35 6.80 2.51
C GLY A 118 2.47 8.17 3.16
N ASP A 119 1.88 9.16 2.53
CA ASP A 119 1.81 10.52 3.07
C ASP A 119 0.51 10.75 3.86
N VAL A 120 0.52 11.75 4.73
CA VAL A 120 -0.72 12.27 5.34
C VAL A 120 -1.64 12.78 4.24
N GLY A 121 -2.88 12.32 4.24
CA GLY A 121 -3.87 12.61 3.20
C GLY A 121 -3.88 11.59 2.06
N PHE A 122 -3.14 10.48 2.16
CA PHE A 122 -3.30 9.35 1.25
C PHE A 122 -4.67 8.70 1.47
N CYS A 123 -5.45 8.58 0.40
CA CYS A 123 -6.84 8.09 0.40
C CYS A 123 -7.04 7.21 -0.84
N ASN A 124 -6.65 5.94 -0.76
CA ASN A 124 -6.76 5.00 -1.88
C ASN A 124 -6.55 3.54 -1.43
N HIS A 125 -6.67 2.59 -2.37
CA HIS A 125 -6.04 1.29 -2.28
C HIS A 125 -4.53 1.44 -2.45
N TRP A 126 -3.74 0.57 -1.82
CA TRP A 126 -2.29 0.57 -2.00
C TRP A 126 -1.95 -0.26 -3.23
N THR A 127 -1.18 0.32 -4.15
CA THR A 127 -0.53 -0.49 -5.18
C THR A 127 0.66 -1.22 -4.57
N LEU A 128 0.69 -2.53 -4.72
CA LEU A 128 1.75 -3.41 -4.29
C LEU A 128 2.69 -3.67 -5.47
N GLU A 129 3.98 -3.71 -5.21
CA GLU A 129 5.03 -4.01 -6.18
C GLU A 129 5.62 -5.37 -5.83
N LEU A 130 4.90 -6.43 -6.22
CA LEU A 130 5.24 -7.79 -5.81
C LEU A 130 6.42 -8.31 -6.62
N SER A 131 7.43 -8.84 -5.93
CA SER A 131 8.51 -9.62 -6.50
C SER A 131 8.79 -10.85 -5.64
N VAL A 132 9.31 -11.92 -6.25
CA VAL A 132 9.51 -13.19 -5.56
C VAL A 132 10.90 -13.75 -5.80
N LYS A 133 11.48 -14.42 -4.79
CA LYS A 133 12.83 -15.04 -4.88
C LYS A 133 12.81 -16.42 -5.53
N ARG A 134 11.65 -17.05 -5.60
CA ARG A 134 11.38 -18.35 -6.25
C ARG A 134 9.91 -18.41 -6.63
N PRO A 135 9.49 -19.34 -7.51
CA PRO A 135 8.07 -19.47 -7.85
C PRO A 135 7.21 -19.65 -6.62
N VAL A 136 6.19 -18.82 -6.45
CA VAL A 136 5.25 -18.85 -5.31
C VAL A 136 3.84 -18.72 -5.84
N LYS A 137 2.93 -19.58 -5.38
CA LYS A 137 1.51 -19.47 -5.68
C LYS A 137 0.84 -18.54 -4.70
N VAL A 138 0.13 -17.53 -5.22
CA VAL A 138 -0.62 -16.54 -4.46
C VAL A 138 -2.11 -16.61 -4.78
N TYR A 139 -2.95 -16.16 -3.86
CA TYR A 139 -4.40 -16.27 -3.94
C TYR A 139 -5.05 -14.91 -3.69
N PRO A 140 -6.22 -14.61 -4.29
CA PRO A 140 -6.97 -13.41 -3.96
C PRO A 140 -7.38 -13.43 -2.48
N GLY A 141 -7.41 -12.28 -1.83
CA GLY A 141 -7.82 -12.16 -0.44
C GLY A 141 -6.84 -12.73 0.61
N MET A 142 -5.66 -13.23 0.21
CA MET A 142 -4.66 -13.68 1.19
C MET A 142 -4.07 -12.50 1.97
N PRO A 143 -3.76 -12.65 3.28
CA PRO A 143 -3.03 -11.61 4.01
C PRO A 143 -1.67 -11.37 3.36
N ILE A 144 -1.38 -10.11 2.97
CA ILE A 144 -0.16 -9.79 2.21
C ILE A 144 0.76 -8.82 2.95
N GLY A 145 0.20 -7.86 3.63
CA GLY A 145 0.94 -6.81 4.31
C GLY A 145 0.27 -6.36 5.59
N GLN A 146 0.86 -5.35 6.22
CA GLN A 146 0.34 -4.73 7.44
C GLN A 146 0.56 -3.21 7.41
N LEU A 147 -0.44 -2.46 7.83
CA LEU A 147 -0.36 -1.00 7.98
C LEU A 147 0.00 -0.63 9.41
N ILE A 148 1.04 0.18 9.53
CA ILE A 148 1.50 0.79 10.79
C ILE A 148 1.28 2.30 10.69
N TYR A 149 0.77 2.93 11.75
CA TYR A 149 0.46 4.35 11.74
C TYR A 149 1.36 5.11 12.71
N PHE A 150 2.02 6.15 12.19
CA PHE A 150 2.89 7.05 12.94
C PHE A 150 2.24 8.39 13.17
N LYS A 151 2.41 8.96 14.35
CA LYS A 151 2.00 10.35 14.63
C LYS A 151 2.96 11.34 14.00
N VAL A 152 2.41 12.35 13.35
CA VAL A 152 3.18 13.47 12.84
C VAL A 152 3.44 14.49 13.96
N LYS A 153 4.68 14.99 14.03
CA LYS A 153 5.02 16.12 14.91
C LYS A 153 4.74 17.42 14.17
N GLY A 154 3.86 18.23 14.70
CA GLY A 154 3.46 19.51 14.10
C GLY A 154 2.27 19.37 13.16
N LYS A 155 2.01 20.45 12.39
CA LYS A 155 0.91 20.55 11.43
C LYS A 155 1.44 20.30 10.02
N VAL A 156 0.75 19.44 9.26
CA VAL A 156 1.02 19.25 7.83
C VAL A 156 0.39 20.42 7.07
N ILE A 157 1.19 21.15 6.32
CA ILE A 157 0.73 22.31 5.55
C ILE A 157 -0.07 21.86 4.32
N SER A 158 0.47 20.91 3.57
CA SER A 158 -0.16 20.40 2.35
C SER A 158 -0.25 18.86 2.37
N PRO A 159 -1.39 18.30 2.79
CA PRO A 159 -1.63 16.86 2.74
C PRO A 159 -1.64 16.34 1.30
N TYR A 160 -1.38 15.04 1.12
CA TYR A 160 -1.26 14.40 -0.20
C TYR A 160 -2.48 14.66 -1.10
N ASN A 161 -3.69 14.53 -0.57
CA ASN A 161 -4.94 14.77 -1.31
C ASN A 161 -5.22 16.25 -1.66
N LYS A 162 -4.35 17.16 -1.26
CA LYS A 162 -4.44 18.60 -1.58
C LYS A 162 -3.28 19.12 -2.43
N LYS A 163 -2.30 18.28 -2.74
CA LYS A 163 -1.18 18.65 -3.61
C LYS A 163 -1.56 18.42 -5.07
N SER A 164 -1.34 19.43 -5.93
CA SER A 164 -1.53 19.28 -7.38
C SER A 164 -0.57 18.27 -8.00
N SER A 165 0.62 18.10 -7.43
CA SER A 165 1.64 17.14 -7.86
C SER A 165 1.40 15.69 -7.41
N SER A 166 0.31 15.40 -6.69
CA SER A 166 -0.01 14.04 -6.25
C SER A 166 -0.47 13.20 -7.43
N LYS A 167 0.28 12.12 -7.73
CA LYS A 167 0.09 11.28 -8.92
C LYS A 167 -0.97 10.19 -8.73
N TYR A 168 -1.09 9.66 -7.53
CA TYR A 168 -1.91 8.47 -7.25
C TYR A 168 -3.16 8.85 -6.43
N LEU A 169 -3.92 9.82 -6.95
CA LEU A 169 -5.20 10.24 -6.36
C LEU A 169 -6.36 9.48 -7.01
N GLY A 170 -7.39 9.23 -6.23
CA GLY A 170 -8.63 8.58 -6.70
C GLY A 170 -8.88 7.25 -5.98
N LYS A 171 -10.11 6.75 -6.10
CA LYS A 171 -10.52 5.46 -5.51
C LYS A 171 -10.31 4.35 -6.54
N GLN A 172 -9.06 3.98 -6.79
CA GLN A 172 -8.72 2.95 -7.76
C GLN A 172 -8.50 1.63 -7.05
N SER A 173 -9.37 0.66 -7.28
CA SER A 173 -9.23 -0.72 -6.78
C SER A 173 -8.29 -1.57 -7.65
N LEU A 174 -7.84 -1.06 -8.78
CA LEU A 174 -6.89 -1.69 -9.69
C LEU A 174 -5.48 -1.18 -9.42
N PRO A 175 -4.44 -2.00 -9.66
CA PRO A 175 -3.06 -1.56 -9.58
C PRO A 175 -2.78 -0.47 -10.62
N VAL A 176 -1.93 0.49 -10.23
CA VAL A 176 -1.55 1.63 -11.08
C VAL A 176 -0.08 1.51 -11.43
N GLU A 177 0.23 1.70 -12.69
CA GLU A 177 1.61 1.75 -13.21
C GLU A 177 2.39 2.97 -12.68
N SER A 178 3.71 2.96 -12.90
CA SER A 178 4.55 4.11 -12.54
C SER A 178 4.15 5.36 -13.32
N MET A 179 3.86 6.43 -12.60
CA MET A 179 3.61 7.76 -13.18
C MET A 179 4.85 8.68 -13.11
N LEU A 180 6.05 8.11 -12.99
CA LEU A 180 7.29 8.88 -12.91
C LEU A 180 7.51 9.75 -14.15
N TRP A 181 7.13 9.26 -15.33
CA TRP A 181 7.25 9.96 -16.60
C TRP A 181 6.60 11.35 -16.64
N LYS A 182 5.57 11.58 -15.81
CA LYS A 182 4.92 12.90 -15.72
C LYS A 182 5.84 13.98 -15.16
N GLU A 183 6.81 13.62 -14.33
CA GLU A 183 7.79 14.58 -13.79
C GLU A 183 8.76 15.11 -14.85
N PHE A 184 8.89 14.41 -15.98
CA PHE A 184 9.73 14.84 -17.10
C PHE A 184 8.98 15.68 -18.15
N GLN A 185 7.65 15.80 -18.04
CA GLN A 185 6.85 16.64 -18.93
C GLN A 185 6.83 18.11 -18.50
N ASP A 186 7.14 18.36 -17.22
CA ASP A 186 7.16 19.69 -16.61
C ASP A 186 8.59 20.31 -16.60
N LEU A 187 9.58 19.61 -17.19
CA LEU A 187 10.97 20.07 -17.36
C LEU A 187 11.22 20.54 -18.79
#